data_0f58dfd41d2247f657f626a31ef74e51
#
_entry.id   0f58dfd41d2247f657f626a31ef74e51
#
_cell.length_a   1.000
_cell.length_b   1.000
_cell.length_c   1.000
_cell.angle_alpha   90.00
_cell.angle_beta   90.00
_cell.angle_gamma   90.00
#
_symmetry.space_group_name_H-M   'P 1'
#
loop_
_entity.id
_entity.type
_entity.pdbx_description
1 polymer ?
#
loop_
_entity_poly.entity_id
_entity_poly.type
_entity_poly.pdbx_seq_one_letter_code
_entity_poly.pdbx_strand_id
1 'polypeptide(L)'
;MNNVNPRLRRARKTRARIAAQKVTRLCVHRTNSHIYAQIIAETGDKVLASASTLEAEVRKSLKSGSNVEAAVLIGKRIAEKAKAVGIEQVAFDRSGHKYHGRIKALADAARENGLSF
;
A
#
# COMPACT_ATOMS: atom_id res chain seq x y z
N MET A 1 -21.36 -13.38 -19.14
CA MET A 1 -19.95 -13.76 -19.26
C MET A 1 -19.07 -12.81 -18.46
N ASN A 2 -18.17 -13.36 -17.68
CA ASN A 2 -17.35 -12.55 -16.78
C ASN A 2 -16.07 -12.09 -17.43
N ASN A 3 -16.01 -10.81 -17.78
CA ASN A 3 -14.79 -10.17 -18.25
C ASN A 3 -14.03 -9.57 -17.07
N VAL A 4 -13.81 -10.38 -16.04
CA VAL A 4 -13.13 -9.91 -14.84
C VAL A 4 -11.64 -9.84 -15.11
N ASN A 5 -11.07 -8.65 -14.90
CA ASN A 5 -9.65 -8.44 -14.97
C ASN A 5 -8.94 -9.40 -13.99
N PRO A 6 -7.95 -10.20 -14.44
CA PRO A 6 -7.24 -11.13 -13.56
C PRO A 6 -6.63 -10.46 -12.32
N ARG A 7 -6.13 -9.23 -12.44
CA ARG A 7 -5.61 -8.48 -11.30
C ARG A 7 -6.70 -8.22 -10.26
N LEU A 8 -7.87 -7.79 -10.70
CA LEU A 8 -9.00 -7.52 -9.79
C LEU A 8 -9.51 -8.80 -9.13
N ARG A 9 -9.46 -9.93 -9.85
CA ARG A 9 -9.83 -11.22 -9.29
C ARG A 9 -8.88 -11.61 -8.15
N ARG A 10 -7.56 -11.45 -8.34
CA ARG A 10 -6.57 -11.71 -7.30
C ARG A 10 -6.77 -10.79 -6.09
N ALA A 11 -7.02 -9.51 -6.34
CA ALA A 11 -7.26 -8.53 -5.29
C ALA A 11 -8.49 -8.89 -4.46
N ARG A 12 -9.58 -9.29 -5.11
CA ARG A 12 -10.82 -9.68 -4.43
C ARG A 12 -10.61 -10.87 -3.49
N LYS A 13 -9.85 -11.86 -3.94
CA LYS A 13 -9.55 -13.05 -3.16
C LYS A 13 -8.76 -12.70 -1.89
N THR A 14 -7.72 -11.87 -2.05
CA THR A 14 -6.90 -11.40 -0.93
C THR A 14 -7.73 -10.56 0.04
N ARG A 15 -8.54 -9.63 -0.47
CA ARG A 15 -9.38 -8.74 0.34
C ARG A 15 -10.43 -9.52 1.14
N ALA A 16 -11.01 -10.57 0.54
CA ALA A 16 -11.95 -11.41 1.24
C ALA A 16 -11.29 -12.15 2.42
N ARG A 17 -10.07 -12.63 2.22
CA ARG A 17 -9.29 -13.29 3.28
C ARG A 17 -8.98 -12.31 4.41
N ILE A 18 -8.54 -11.11 4.08
CA ILE A 18 -8.20 -10.08 5.07
C ILE A 18 -9.46 -9.67 5.86
N ALA A 19 -10.58 -9.50 5.17
CA ALA A 19 -11.84 -9.15 5.81
C ALA A 19 -12.28 -10.23 6.81
N ALA A 20 -12.09 -11.50 6.45
CA ALA A 20 -12.41 -12.62 7.33
C ALA A 20 -11.55 -12.64 8.59
N GLN A 21 -10.31 -12.16 8.51
CA GLN A 21 -9.39 -12.06 9.65
C GLN A 21 -9.64 -10.85 10.53
N LYS A 22 -10.43 -9.89 10.06
CA LYS A 22 -10.76 -8.64 10.77
C LYS A 22 -9.52 -7.88 11.23
N VAL A 23 -8.57 -7.70 10.33
CA VAL A 23 -7.32 -6.97 10.59
C VAL A 23 -7.25 -5.72 9.73
N THR A 24 -6.50 -4.73 10.22
CA THR A 24 -6.15 -3.53 9.45
C THR A 24 -5.30 -3.94 8.26
N ARG A 25 -5.54 -3.35 7.10
CA ARG A 25 -4.76 -3.71 5.92
C ARG A 25 -3.96 -2.53 5.36
N LEU A 26 -2.78 -2.84 4.85
CA LEU A 26 -1.99 -1.92 4.04
C LEU A 26 -2.30 -2.21 2.58
N CYS A 27 -3.04 -1.31 1.95
CA CYS A 27 -3.43 -1.44 0.55
C CYS A 27 -2.47 -0.61 -0.30
N VAL A 28 -1.81 -1.26 -1.26
CA VAL A 28 -0.87 -0.61 -2.17
C VAL A 28 -1.39 -0.73 -3.59
N HIS A 29 -1.39 0.39 -4.29
CA HIS A 29 -1.81 0.45 -5.68
C HIS A 29 -0.80 1.27 -6.48
N ARG A 30 -0.53 0.84 -7.70
CA ARG A 30 0.37 1.58 -8.59
C ARG A 30 -0.29 1.84 -9.94
N THR A 31 0.09 2.98 -10.52
CA THR A 31 -0.19 3.28 -11.93
C THR A 31 1.15 3.44 -12.64
N ASN A 32 1.13 3.75 -13.93
CA ASN A 32 2.37 4.00 -14.67
C ASN A 32 3.16 5.20 -14.12
N SER A 33 2.48 6.17 -13.53
CA SER A 33 3.09 7.44 -13.10
C SER A 33 3.24 7.58 -11.60
N HIS A 34 2.46 6.86 -10.81
CA HIS A 34 2.39 7.06 -9.36
C HIS A 34 2.23 5.76 -8.58
N ILE A 35 2.51 5.84 -7.29
CA ILE A 35 2.25 4.74 -6.37
C ILE A 35 1.52 5.28 -5.13
N TYR A 36 0.62 4.48 -4.59
CA TYR A 36 -0.27 4.86 -3.49
C TYR A 36 -0.24 3.79 -2.41
N ALA A 37 -0.25 4.22 -1.14
CA ALA A 37 -0.37 3.33 -0.01
C ALA A 37 -1.43 3.87 0.95
N GLN A 38 -2.28 2.99 1.46
CA GLN A 38 -3.35 3.35 2.39
C GLN A 38 -3.44 2.32 3.50
N ILE A 39 -3.59 2.78 4.73
CA ILE A 39 -3.93 1.91 5.85
C ILE A 39 -5.45 1.99 6.01
N ILE A 40 -6.11 0.86 5.81
CA ILE A 40 -7.57 0.77 5.84
C ILE A 40 -8.00 0.01 7.08
N ALA A 41 -9.02 0.55 7.78
CA ALA A 41 -9.55 -0.06 8.99
C ALA A 41 -10.05 -1.49 8.74
N GLU A 42 -10.10 -2.28 9.80
CA GLU A 42 -10.56 -3.68 9.73
C GLU A 42 -11.98 -3.82 9.18
N THR A 43 -12.81 -2.78 9.34
CA THR A 43 -14.17 -2.75 8.78
C THR A 43 -14.20 -2.47 7.29
N GLY A 44 -13.09 -1.97 6.73
CA GLY A 44 -12.97 -1.67 5.31
C GLY A 44 -13.56 -0.35 4.86
N ASP A 45 -14.13 0.44 5.76
CA ASP A 45 -14.88 1.65 5.44
C ASP A 45 -14.14 2.96 5.73
N LYS A 46 -12.98 2.90 6.38
CA LYS A 46 -12.20 4.08 6.74
C LYS A 46 -10.75 3.95 6.35
N VAL A 47 -10.18 5.02 5.83
CA VAL A 47 -8.74 5.14 5.58
C VAL A 47 -8.12 5.83 6.81
N LEU A 48 -7.27 5.13 7.54
CA LEU A 48 -6.65 5.63 8.76
C LEU A 48 -5.38 6.43 8.50
N ALA A 49 -4.68 6.11 7.42
CA ALA A 49 -3.49 6.83 6.99
C ALA A 49 -3.30 6.60 5.49
N SER A 50 -2.70 7.56 4.81
CA SER A 50 -2.40 7.42 3.38
C SER A 50 -1.12 8.15 3.02
N ALA A 51 -0.42 7.62 2.01
CA ALA A 51 0.76 8.24 1.42
C ALA A 51 0.75 8.00 -0.07
N SER A 52 1.24 8.97 -0.84
CA SER A 52 1.19 8.88 -2.30
C SER A 52 2.26 9.78 -2.90
N THR A 53 2.74 9.41 -4.09
CA THR A 53 3.67 10.25 -4.85
C THR A 53 3.00 11.52 -5.37
N LEU A 54 1.69 11.65 -5.24
CA LEU A 54 0.96 12.87 -5.57
C LEU A 54 1.08 13.95 -4.49
N GLU A 55 1.50 13.60 -3.27
CA GLU A 55 1.65 14.56 -2.19
C GLU A 55 2.71 15.61 -2.54
N ALA A 56 2.43 16.88 -2.24
CA ALA A 56 3.32 17.98 -2.58
C ALA A 56 4.74 17.80 -2.00
N GLU A 57 4.84 17.36 -0.76
CA GLU A 57 6.13 17.13 -0.10
C GLU A 57 6.94 16.03 -0.79
N VAL A 58 6.27 14.98 -1.24
CA VAL A 58 6.90 13.87 -1.95
C VAL A 58 7.35 14.33 -3.34
N ARG A 59 6.52 15.06 -4.04
CA ARG A 59 6.84 15.56 -5.39
C ARG A 59 8.07 16.46 -5.42
N LYS A 60 8.30 17.24 -4.36
CA LYS A 60 9.47 18.08 -4.24
C LYS A 60 10.77 17.28 -4.13
N SER A 61 10.69 16.09 -3.54
CA SER A 61 11.85 15.24 -3.28
C SER A 61 12.18 14.30 -4.42
N LEU A 62 11.27 14.11 -5.37
CA LEU A 62 11.40 13.09 -6.39
C LEU A 62 11.40 13.69 -7.80
N LYS A 63 12.25 13.13 -8.66
CA LYS A 63 12.24 13.45 -10.10
C LYS A 63 11.10 12.72 -10.81
N SER A 64 10.69 11.57 -10.30
CA SER A 64 9.64 10.75 -10.89
C SER A 64 8.87 10.01 -9.80
N GLY A 65 7.55 9.90 -9.95
CA GLY A 65 6.70 9.09 -9.07
C GLY A 65 6.60 7.62 -9.48
N SER A 66 7.30 7.23 -10.55
CA SER A 66 7.13 5.90 -11.16
C SER A 66 8.31 4.95 -10.96
N ASN A 67 9.30 5.31 -10.14
CA ASN A 67 10.48 4.45 -9.95
C ASN A 67 10.52 3.81 -8.56
N VAL A 68 11.54 2.96 -8.34
CA VAL A 68 11.74 2.24 -7.08
C VAL A 68 12.03 3.22 -5.94
N GLU A 69 12.77 4.30 -6.19
CA GLU A 69 13.06 5.31 -5.17
C GLU A 69 11.77 5.94 -4.62
N ALA A 70 10.82 6.22 -5.51
CA ALA A 70 9.50 6.73 -5.11
C ALA A 70 8.78 5.72 -4.21
N ALA A 71 8.82 4.45 -4.57
CA ALA A 71 8.17 3.39 -3.78
C ALA A 71 8.79 3.25 -2.40
N VAL A 72 10.11 3.33 -2.29
CA VAL A 72 10.82 3.29 -1.01
C VAL A 72 10.39 4.46 -0.12
N LEU A 73 10.33 5.67 -0.68
CA LEU A 73 9.90 6.85 0.06
C LEU A 73 8.46 6.70 0.57
N ILE A 74 7.56 6.21 -0.26
CA ILE A 74 6.16 6.01 0.14
C ILE A 74 6.05 4.92 1.21
N GLY A 75 6.82 3.85 1.11
CA GLY A 75 6.86 2.81 2.15
C GLY A 75 7.29 3.37 3.50
N LYS A 76 8.32 4.20 3.51
CA LYS A 76 8.79 4.87 4.72
C LYS A 76 7.69 5.80 5.28
N ARG A 77 7.07 6.61 4.42
CA ARG A 77 6.04 7.57 4.85
C ARG A 77 4.82 6.87 5.43
N ILE A 78 4.35 5.79 4.79
CA ILE A 78 3.16 5.11 5.29
C ILE A 78 3.44 4.42 6.63
N ALA A 79 4.65 3.91 6.83
CA ALA A 79 5.06 3.33 8.10
C ALA A 79 5.09 4.39 9.22
N GLU A 80 5.64 5.57 8.92
CA GLU A 80 5.66 6.68 9.88
C GLU A 80 4.25 7.14 10.25
N LYS A 81 3.37 7.26 9.26
CA LYS A 81 1.98 7.66 9.48
C LYS A 81 1.21 6.60 10.27
N ALA A 82 1.48 5.32 10.02
CA ALA A 82 0.87 4.23 10.78
C ALA A 82 1.25 4.28 12.25
N LYS A 83 2.54 4.52 12.54
CA LYS A 83 3.02 4.68 13.92
C LYS A 83 2.34 5.86 14.61
N ALA A 84 2.15 6.96 13.90
CA ALA A 84 1.52 8.16 14.45
C ALA A 84 0.07 7.89 14.90
N VAL A 85 -0.62 6.94 14.27
CA VAL A 85 -1.98 6.55 14.66
C VAL A 85 -2.02 5.24 15.47
N GLY A 86 -0.86 4.75 15.91
CA GLY A 86 -0.77 3.58 16.78
C GLY A 86 -0.89 2.22 16.12
N ILE A 87 -0.66 2.14 14.81
CA ILE A 87 -0.77 0.90 14.05
C ILE A 87 0.61 0.31 13.80
N GLU A 88 0.83 -0.94 14.22
CA GLU A 88 2.09 -1.65 14.02
C GLU A 88 1.93 -2.87 13.14
N GLN A 89 0.79 -3.54 13.18
CA GLN A 89 0.52 -4.75 12.41
C GLN A 89 -0.55 -4.50 11.36
N VAL A 90 -0.30 -4.98 10.15
CA VAL A 90 -1.25 -4.87 9.04
C VAL A 90 -1.21 -6.14 8.21
N ALA A 91 -2.27 -6.38 7.45
CA ALA A 91 -2.25 -7.39 6.40
C ALA A 91 -1.94 -6.68 5.08
N PHE A 92 -1.06 -7.25 4.27
CA PHE A 92 -0.64 -6.62 3.02
C PHE A 92 -1.61 -6.95 1.89
N ASP A 93 -2.16 -5.90 1.28
CA ASP A 93 -3.03 -5.99 0.10
C ASP A 93 -2.38 -5.22 -1.05
N ARG A 94 -1.83 -5.93 -2.00
CA ARG A 94 -1.13 -5.34 -3.16
C ARG A 94 -2.07 -5.07 -4.34
N SER A 95 -3.37 -5.06 -4.12
CA SER A 95 -4.41 -4.76 -5.13
C SER A 95 -4.31 -5.69 -6.36
N GLY A 96 -3.86 -6.92 -6.17
CA GLY A 96 -3.69 -7.89 -7.25
C GLY A 96 -2.47 -7.67 -8.12
N HIS A 97 -1.67 -6.63 -7.88
CA HIS A 97 -0.40 -6.43 -8.56
C HIS A 97 0.63 -7.50 -8.14
N LYS A 98 1.56 -7.81 -9.02
CA LYS A 98 2.62 -8.75 -8.68
C LYS A 98 3.52 -8.18 -7.59
N TYR A 99 3.97 -9.04 -6.67
CA TYR A 99 4.90 -8.66 -5.62
C TYR A 99 6.32 -8.56 -6.19
N HIS A 100 6.56 -7.45 -6.91
CA HIS A 100 7.75 -7.27 -7.73
C HIS A 100 7.99 -5.78 -7.93
N GLY A 101 9.26 -5.40 -8.14
CA GLY A 101 9.63 -4.03 -8.46
C GLY A 101 9.17 -3.02 -7.41
N ARG A 102 8.38 -2.03 -7.83
CA ARG A 102 7.92 -0.96 -6.96
C ARG A 102 7.10 -1.44 -5.77
N ILE A 103 6.24 -2.42 -5.98
CA ILE A 103 5.39 -2.96 -4.91
C ILE A 103 6.26 -3.61 -3.82
N LYS A 104 7.23 -4.41 -4.22
CA LYS A 104 8.18 -5.04 -3.30
C LYS A 104 9.02 -4.01 -2.57
N ALA A 105 9.53 -3.01 -3.27
CA ALA A 105 10.35 -1.95 -2.69
C ALA A 105 9.59 -1.17 -1.61
N LEU A 106 8.33 -0.85 -1.85
CA LEU A 106 7.48 -0.19 -0.88
C LEU A 106 7.27 -1.08 0.36
N ALA A 107 6.96 -2.35 0.15
CA ALA A 107 6.74 -3.29 1.25
C ALA A 107 7.98 -3.45 2.12
N ASP A 108 9.15 -3.62 1.50
CA ASP A 108 10.41 -3.76 2.22
C ASP A 108 10.72 -2.50 3.04
N ALA A 109 10.52 -1.31 2.46
CA ALA A 109 10.75 -0.05 3.16
C ALA A 109 9.80 0.12 4.34
N ALA A 110 8.53 -0.26 4.19
CA ALA A 110 7.55 -0.19 5.27
C ALA A 110 7.94 -1.11 6.43
N ARG A 111 8.41 -2.33 6.13
CA ARG A 111 8.88 -3.27 7.14
C ARG A 111 10.12 -2.76 7.87
N GLU A 112 11.07 -2.19 7.14
CA GLU A 112 12.29 -1.61 7.73
C GLU A 112 11.97 -0.45 8.67
N ASN A 113 10.87 0.23 8.45
CA ASN A 113 10.45 1.38 9.27
C ASN A 113 9.41 1.01 10.33
N GLY A 114 9.19 -0.27 10.57
CA GLY A 114 8.47 -0.74 11.74
C GLY A 114 7.10 -1.35 11.53
N LEU A 115 6.59 -1.41 10.32
CA LEU A 115 5.35 -2.13 10.07
C LEU A 115 5.61 -3.64 10.02
N SER A 116 4.69 -4.39 10.62
CA SER A 116 4.75 -5.84 10.68
C SER A 116 3.69 -6.45 9.76
N PHE A 117 4.13 -7.21 8.80
CA PHE A 117 3.24 -7.98 7.92
C PHE A 117 4.00 -9.03 7.14
#